data_f67f6ce74d0dd7f257887118733d9cf2
#
_entry.id   f67f6ce74d0dd7f257887118733d9cf2
#
_cell.length_a   1.000
_cell.length_b   1.000
_cell.length_c   1.000
_cell.angle_alpha   90.00
_cell.angle_beta   90.00
_cell.angle_gamma   90.00
#
_symmetry.space_group_name_H-M   'P 1'
#
loop_
_entity.id
_entity.type
_entity.pdbx_description
1 polymer ?
#
loop_
_entity_poly.entity_id
_entity_poly.type
_entity_poly.pdbx_seq_one_letter_code
_entity_poly.pdbx_strand_id
1 'polypeptide(L)'
;MIRHENGVFLRSVAWAAWILLALAGCGGGGGAEEDGASNSTPVISNLQFSPSALMQLDGDGTSFVFGTIDFFDPGRDLASLTLVTQGQTLTTPIASIAGMEAGSLQGSLTVDTRTIGTYPFEVYATDAGGRRSNSLTSTFAVRPNDTGERWTLRSLPLPSGSAVTLRRVRWLASQFVAVGEGIFNSPDGITWTERQGGLTARLEDVAWKNGLFVAVGGEGTVVTSPDSATWTRQVTPASTWPELWGVTASGDRFVAVGRQYLPGTGDHVSLILTSTDGAVWTEVLPRQSVLLHRVVWSGDRFVAVGSSSGEPMASAIALVSQDGLAWTRHAVASTSITVLYDLTWSGSQFVAIGYGGAVRSPDGMTWQQVGAGSVTSSDAIGWSGQRFLACGVVYCQSSSDGVDWTSRQLPGTGASVRGLAWADTRWVAVGNASLVLTSP
;
A
#
# COMPACT_ATOMS: atom_id res chain seq x y z
N MET A 1 -22.31 26.50 4.88
CA MET A 1 -22.62 25.07 5.10
C MET A 1 -23.12 24.50 3.78
N ILE A 2 -22.21 24.12 2.88
CA ILE A 2 -22.52 23.49 1.59
C ILE A 2 -21.71 22.20 1.59
N ARG A 3 -22.41 21.06 1.66
CA ARG A 3 -21.81 19.72 1.49
C ARG A 3 -21.44 19.60 0.01
N HIS A 4 -20.15 19.47 -0.28
CA HIS A 4 -19.68 18.96 -1.55
C HIS A 4 -19.86 17.44 -1.55
N GLU A 5 -20.83 16.96 -2.33
CA GLU A 5 -20.93 15.56 -2.72
C GLU A 5 -19.78 15.27 -3.69
N ASN A 6 -18.93 14.31 -3.30
CA ASN A 6 -17.85 13.80 -4.14
C ASN A 6 -18.43 12.90 -5.25
N GLY A 7 -18.84 13.50 -6.35
CA GLY A 7 -19.23 12.79 -7.57
C GLY A 7 -18.02 12.65 -8.48
N VAL A 8 -17.72 11.44 -8.92
CA VAL A 8 -16.80 11.22 -10.05
C VAL A 8 -17.42 11.76 -11.30
N PHE A 9 -16.86 12.84 -11.85
CA PHE A 9 -17.33 13.40 -13.11
C PHE A 9 -16.75 12.61 -14.28
N LEU A 10 -17.63 11.90 -15.00
CA LEU A 10 -17.36 11.48 -16.38
C LEU A 10 -17.32 12.75 -17.25
N ARG A 11 -16.13 13.16 -17.70
CA ARG A 11 -15.96 14.41 -18.44
C ARG A 11 -16.37 14.31 -19.91
N SER A 12 -16.27 13.12 -20.52
CA SER A 12 -16.74 12.86 -21.89
C SER A 12 -16.67 11.38 -22.22
N VAL A 13 -17.58 10.89 -23.05
CA VAL A 13 -17.48 9.61 -23.75
C VAL A 13 -17.37 9.92 -25.24
N ALA A 14 -16.30 9.48 -25.87
CA ALA A 14 -16.20 9.48 -27.31
C ALA A 14 -16.19 8.00 -27.78
N TRP A 15 -17.26 7.59 -28.42
CA TRP A 15 -17.32 6.32 -29.13
C TRP A 15 -16.90 6.56 -30.56
N ALA A 16 -15.72 6.06 -30.94
CA ALA A 16 -15.29 6.01 -32.34
C ALA A 16 -15.52 4.58 -32.85
N ALA A 17 -16.36 4.42 -33.84
CA ALA A 17 -16.56 3.13 -34.47
C ALA A 17 -15.41 2.85 -35.43
N TRP A 18 -14.63 1.79 -35.13
CA TRP A 18 -13.74 1.17 -36.12
C TRP A 18 -14.42 -0.09 -36.59
N ILE A 19 -14.76 -0.14 -37.88
CA ILE A 19 -15.35 -1.32 -38.52
C ILE A 19 -14.22 -2.36 -38.72
N LEU A 20 -14.19 -3.39 -37.89
CA LEU A 20 -13.47 -4.61 -38.26
C LEU A 20 -14.44 -5.52 -38.96
N LEU A 21 -14.31 -5.64 -40.32
CA LEU A 21 -15.01 -6.63 -41.09
C LEU A 21 -14.57 -8.03 -40.64
N ALA A 22 -15.36 -8.71 -39.85
CA ALA A 22 -15.28 -10.14 -39.73
C ALA A 22 -16.00 -10.74 -40.92
N LEU A 23 -15.26 -11.34 -41.84
CA LEU A 23 -15.77 -12.15 -42.93
C LEU A 23 -16.51 -13.35 -42.34
N ALA A 24 -17.82 -13.32 -42.28
CA ALA A 24 -18.66 -14.48 -42.10
C ALA A 24 -19.07 -14.97 -43.52
N GLY A 25 -18.78 -16.25 -43.76
CA GLY A 25 -18.93 -16.88 -45.04
C GLY A 25 -20.32 -16.88 -45.66
N CYS A 26 -20.34 -16.88 -46.98
CA CYS A 26 -21.49 -17.01 -47.86
C CYS A 26 -22.38 -18.22 -47.59
N GLY A 27 -23.68 -17.97 -47.51
CA GLY A 27 -24.72 -18.94 -47.84
C GLY A 27 -25.88 -18.20 -48.50
N GLY A 28 -26.00 -18.42 -49.81
CA GLY A 28 -26.93 -17.73 -50.69
C GLY A 28 -28.39 -18.19 -50.56
N GLY A 29 -29.31 -17.40 -51.10
CA GLY A 29 -30.67 -17.81 -51.42
C GLY A 29 -31.66 -16.64 -51.30
N GLY A 30 -32.12 -16.14 -52.44
CA GLY A 30 -32.97 -15.01 -52.63
C GLY A 30 -34.40 -15.12 -52.06
N GLY A 31 -35.04 -13.98 -51.97
CA GLY A 31 -36.46 -13.83 -51.68
C GLY A 31 -36.68 -12.48 -51.04
N ALA A 32 -37.20 -11.55 -51.84
CA ALA A 32 -37.69 -10.27 -51.37
C ALA A 32 -38.95 -10.50 -50.51
N GLU A 33 -38.92 -10.08 -49.27
CA GLU A 33 -40.08 -9.62 -48.53
C GLU A 33 -39.66 -8.42 -47.68
N GLU A 34 -39.95 -7.24 -48.17
CA GLU A 34 -40.01 -6.01 -47.38
C GLU A 34 -41.26 -6.12 -46.49
N ASP A 35 -41.10 -5.98 -45.21
CA ASP A 35 -42.05 -5.45 -44.23
C ASP A 35 -41.97 -6.02 -42.79
N GLY A 36 -40.93 -6.69 -42.41
CA GLY A 36 -40.81 -7.21 -41.02
C GLY A 36 -39.69 -6.63 -40.16
N ALA A 37 -38.69 -5.99 -40.76
CA ALA A 37 -37.46 -5.64 -40.09
C ALA A 37 -37.52 -4.34 -39.26
N SER A 38 -38.45 -3.41 -39.57
CA SER A 38 -38.54 -2.11 -38.88
C SER A 38 -39.13 -2.16 -37.48
N ASN A 39 -39.57 -3.32 -36.98
CA ASN A 39 -40.23 -3.45 -35.67
C ASN A 39 -39.48 -4.36 -34.67
N SER A 40 -38.27 -4.72 -34.94
CA SER A 40 -37.46 -5.58 -34.05
C SER A 40 -36.63 -4.76 -33.07
N THR A 41 -36.54 -5.26 -31.84
CA THR A 41 -35.75 -4.62 -30.78
C THR A 41 -34.28 -5.04 -30.93
N PRO A 42 -33.32 -4.11 -30.91
CA PRO A 42 -31.89 -4.47 -30.94
C PRO A 42 -31.46 -5.25 -29.71
N VAL A 43 -30.42 -6.06 -29.85
CA VAL A 43 -29.81 -6.85 -28.77
C VAL A 43 -28.33 -6.50 -28.68
N ILE A 44 -27.80 -6.35 -27.47
CA ILE A 44 -26.39 -6.18 -27.23
C ILE A 44 -25.82 -7.33 -26.38
N SER A 45 -24.53 -7.66 -26.58
CA SER A 45 -23.82 -8.75 -25.91
C SER A 45 -22.32 -8.46 -25.78
N ASN A 46 -21.58 -9.34 -25.11
CA ASN A 46 -20.11 -9.34 -25.04
C ASN A 46 -19.47 -8.02 -24.65
N LEU A 47 -20.04 -7.34 -23.66
CA LEU A 47 -19.47 -6.10 -23.14
C LEU A 47 -18.12 -6.39 -22.47
N GLN A 48 -17.04 -5.78 -22.96
CA GLN A 48 -15.68 -5.89 -22.41
C GLN A 48 -15.06 -4.51 -22.23
N PHE A 49 -14.21 -4.35 -21.21
CA PHE A 49 -13.44 -3.14 -20.97
C PHE A 49 -11.98 -3.45 -20.70
N SER A 50 -11.11 -2.62 -21.25
CA SER A 50 -9.65 -2.73 -21.04
C SER A 50 -9.06 -1.32 -20.84
N PRO A 51 -8.34 -1.09 -19.76
CA PRO A 51 -8.18 -1.97 -18.59
C PRO A 51 -9.46 -2.05 -17.75
N SER A 52 -9.68 -3.16 -17.04
CA SER A 52 -10.83 -3.35 -16.13
C SER A 52 -10.68 -2.58 -14.81
N ALA A 53 -9.48 -2.06 -14.53
CA ALA A 53 -9.17 -1.20 -13.41
C ALA A 53 -8.14 -0.14 -13.81
N LEU A 54 -8.29 1.06 -13.26
CA LEU A 54 -7.36 2.18 -13.41
C LEU A 54 -6.66 2.43 -12.10
N MET A 55 -5.43 2.97 -12.18
CA MET A 55 -4.72 3.49 -11.02
C MET A 55 -5.08 4.95 -10.81
N GLN A 56 -5.17 5.38 -9.56
CA GLN A 56 -5.33 6.79 -9.20
C GLN A 56 -4.19 7.63 -9.78
N LEU A 57 -4.50 8.75 -10.38
CA LEU A 57 -3.54 9.69 -10.95
C LEU A 57 -3.61 11.04 -10.24
N ASP A 58 -2.45 11.66 -10.05
CA ASP A 58 -2.34 13.06 -9.64
C ASP A 58 -2.57 14.02 -10.83
N GLY A 59 -2.84 15.28 -10.53
CA GLY A 59 -3.02 16.33 -11.54
C GLY A 59 -4.44 16.44 -12.06
N ASP A 60 -4.61 16.46 -13.37
CA ASP A 60 -5.94 16.52 -14.03
C ASP A 60 -6.73 15.21 -13.87
N GLY A 61 -6.09 14.15 -13.41
CA GLY A 61 -6.71 12.92 -12.90
C GLY A 61 -7.56 12.18 -13.93
N THR A 62 -7.28 12.30 -15.23
CA THR A 62 -8.05 11.64 -16.27
C THR A 62 -7.30 10.48 -16.92
N SER A 63 -8.00 9.39 -17.19
CA SER A 63 -7.48 8.23 -17.93
C SER A 63 -8.54 7.70 -18.91
N PHE A 64 -8.10 6.84 -19.83
CA PHE A 64 -8.99 6.25 -20.84
C PHE A 64 -9.22 4.77 -20.55
N VAL A 65 -10.47 4.34 -20.72
CA VAL A 65 -10.87 2.94 -20.75
C VAL A 65 -11.46 2.66 -22.12
N PHE A 66 -11.01 1.61 -22.78
CA PHE A 66 -11.53 1.19 -24.07
C PHE A 66 -12.56 0.08 -23.86
N GLY A 67 -13.71 0.23 -24.53
CA GLY A 67 -14.79 -0.74 -24.46
C GLY A 67 -15.10 -1.35 -25.82
N THR A 68 -15.54 -2.61 -25.81
CA THR A 68 -16.11 -3.30 -26.96
C THR A 68 -17.47 -3.88 -26.58
N ILE A 69 -18.42 -3.85 -27.51
CA ILE A 69 -19.75 -4.41 -27.34
C ILE A 69 -20.24 -4.93 -28.69
N ASP A 70 -20.80 -6.13 -28.70
CA ASP A 70 -21.42 -6.70 -29.87
C ASP A 70 -22.90 -6.32 -29.92
N PHE A 71 -23.43 -6.09 -31.13
CA PHE A 71 -24.84 -5.81 -31.36
C PHE A 71 -25.41 -6.72 -32.44
N PHE A 72 -26.71 -6.95 -32.33
CA PHE A 72 -27.56 -7.56 -33.35
C PHE A 72 -28.84 -6.73 -33.45
N ASP A 73 -29.09 -6.15 -34.62
CA ASP A 73 -30.22 -5.28 -34.90
C ASP A 73 -30.87 -5.65 -36.24
N PRO A 74 -31.92 -6.51 -36.24
CA PRO A 74 -32.61 -6.89 -37.46
C PRO A 74 -33.24 -5.73 -38.22
N GLY A 75 -33.56 -4.63 -37.50
CA GLY A 75 -34.07 -3.39 -38.08
C GLY A 75 -33.02 -2.58 -38.87
N ARG A 76 -31.75 -2.84 -38.61
CA ARG A 76 -30.59 -2.14 -39.23
C ARG A 76 -30.60 -0.64 -39.03
N ASP A 77 -31.27 -0.17 -37.97
CA ASP A 77 -31.48 1.22 -37.66
C ASP A 77 -30.97 1.63 -36.26
N LEU A 78 -29.99 0.86 -35.73
CA LEU A 78 -29.36 1.19 -34.46
C LEU A 78 -28.80 2.61 -34.50
N ALA A 79 -29.24 3.46 -33.54
CA ALA A 79 -29.02 4.89 -33.56
C ALA A 79 -28.07 5.41 -32.49
N SER A 80 -28.09 4.82 -31.28
CA SER A 80 -27.28 5.31 -30.18
C SER A 80 -26.92 4.23 -29.16
N LEU A 81 -25.81 4.46 -28.45
CA LEU A 81 -25.42 3.69 -27.27
C LEU A 81 -25.50 4.62 -26.05
N THR A 82 -26.13 4.14 -24.98
CA THR A 82 -26.29 4.89 -23.73
C THR A 82 -25.58 4.17 -22.59
N LEU A 83 -24.75 4.89 -21.85
CA LEU A 83 -24.10 4.47 -20.63
C LEU A 83 -24.71 5.22 -19.45
N VAL A 84 -25.10 4.48 -18.41
CA VAL A 84 -25.65 5.02 -17.16
C VAL A 84 -24.74 4.63 -16.02
N THR A 85 -24.26 5.60 -15.23
CA THR A 85 -23.45 5.37 -14.04
C THR A 85 -23.67 6.48 -13.03
N GLN A 86 -23.78 6.13 -11.75
CA GLN A 86 -23.95 7.06 -10.63
C GLN A 86 -25.03 8.14 -10.85
N GLY A 87 -26.16 7.74 -11.49
CA GLY A 87 -27.26 8.67 -11.80
C GLY A 87 -27.01 9.61 -12.97
N GLN A 88 -25.89 9.48 -13.67
CA GLN A 88 -25.60 10.21 -14.92
C GLN A 88 -25.83 9.32 -16.12
N THR A 89 -26.42 9.90 -17.15
CA THR A 89 -26.71 9.22 -18.42
C THR A 89 -25.94 9.89 -19.53
N LEU A 90 -25.21 9.10 -20.31
CA LEU A 90 -24.39 9.57 -21.41
C LEU A 90 -24.77 8.81 -22.68
N THR A 91 -25.44 9.49 -23.59
CA THR A 91 -25.88 8.91 -24.86
C THR A 91 -25.01 9.41 -26.00
N THR A 92 -24.48 8.48 -26.78
CA THR A 92 -23.62 8.75 -27.94
C THR A 92 -24.29 8.22 -29.21
N PRO A 93 -24.52 9.08 -30.23
CA PRO A 93 -24.99 8.63 -31.52
C PRO A 93 -24.01 7.70 -32.23
N ILE A 94 -24.54 6.72 -32.95
CA ILE A 94 -23.74 5.71 -33.69
C ILE A 94 -24.08 5.76 -35.17
N ALA A 95 -23.62 6.82 -35.86
CA ALA A 95 -23.90 6.99 -37.28
C ALA A 95 -23.12 6.03 -38.21
N SER A 96 -22.03 5.45 -37.73
CA SER A 96 -21.09 4.68 -38.57
C SER A 96 -21.52 3.23 -38.88
N ILE A 97 -22.59 2.75 -38.26
CA ILE A 97 -23.11 1.38 -38.45
C ILE A 97 -24.53 1.38 -39.06
N ALA A 98 -25.00 2.51 -39.57
CA ALA A 98 -26.30 2.60 -40.19
C ALA A 98 -26.45 1.55 -41.34
N GLY A 99 -27.53 0.76 -41.28
CA GLY A 99 -27.79 -0.32 -42.22
C GLY A 99 -27.11 -1.68 -41.89
N MET A 100 -26.37 -1.78 -40.80
CA MET A 100 -25.77 -3.04 -40.36
C MET A 100 -26.74 -3.81 -39.44
N GLU A 101 -26.89 -5.11 -39.70
CA GLU A 101 -27.70 -6.01 -38.88
C GLU A 101 -26.95 -6.51 -37.62
N ALA A 102 -25.64 -6.69 -37.73
CA ALA A 102 -24.80 -7.13 -36.62
C ALA A 102 -23.38 -6.60 -36.75
N GLY A 103 -22.67 -6.53 -35.63
CA GLY A 103 -21.29 -6.09 -35.58
C GLY A 103 -20.79 -5.85 -34.17
N SER A 104 -19.56 -5.31 -34.09
CA SER A 104 -18.96 -4.89 -32.83
C SER A 104 -18.71 -3.37 -32.85
N LEU A 105 -19.07 -2.73 -31.76
CA LEU A 105 -18.77 -1.32 -31.47
C LEU A 105 -17.56 -1.21 -30.58
N GLN A 106 -16.66 -0.29 -30.87
CA GLN A 106 -15.54 0.07 -30.02
C GLN A 106 -15.64 1.53 -29.61
N GLY A 107 -15.33 1.81 -28.36
CA GLY A 107 -15.35 3.17 -27.84
C GLY A 107 -14.36 3.37 -26.74
N SER A 108 -14.15 4.65 -26.38
CA SER A 108 -13.34 5.02 -25.23
C SER A 108 -14.15 5.89 -24.27
N LEU A 109 -13.90 5.67 -22.99
CA LEU A 109 -14.48 6.40 -21.88
C LEU A 109 -13.37 7.16 -21.16
N THR A 110 -13.51 8.47 -20.98
CA THR A 110 -12.61 9.26 -20.14
C THR A 110 -13.11 9.22 -18.71
N VAL A 111 -12.28 8.69 -17.81
CA VAL A 111 -12.60 8.49 -16.40
C VAL A 111 -11.77 9.42 -15.54
N ASP A 112 -12.41 10.07 -14.57
CA ASP A 112 -11.72 10.80 -13.51
C ASP A 112 -11.18 9.79 -12.50
N THR A 113 -9.85 9.71 -12.38
CA THR A 113 -9.16 8.76 -11.52
C THR A 113 -8.73 9.35 -10.18
N ARG A 114 -9.16 10.58 -9.84
CA ARG A 114 -8.82 11.19 -8.54
C ARG A 114 -9.52 10.54 -7.36
N THR A 115 -10.67 9.94 -7.59
CA THR A 115 -11.46 9.28 -6.54
C THR A 115 -11.36 7.76 -6.67
N ILE A 116 -10.86 7.12 -5.62
CA ILE A 116 -10.80 5.66 -5.52
C ILE A 116 -12.19 5.10 -5.31
N GLY A 117 -12.50 3.99 -5.96
CA GLY A 117 -13.78 3.32 -5.79
C GLY A 117 -14.08 2.31 -6.89
N THR A 118 -15.21 1.64 -6.72
CA THR A 118 -15.79 0.75 -7.73
C THR A 118 -17.01 1.44 -8.31
N TYR A 119 -17.05 1.56 -9.62
CA TYR A 119 -18.06 2.31 -10.36
C TYR A 119 -18.91 1.36 -11.18
N PRO A 120 -20.13 1.03 -10.73
CA PRO A 120 -21.08 0.25 -11.49
C PRO A 120 -21.63 1.10 -12.64
N PHE A 121 -21.86 0.48 -13.78
CA PHE A 121 -22.49 1.10 -14.92
C PHE A 121 -23.37 0.10 -15.67
N GLU A 122 -24.33 0.66 -16.40
CA GLU A 122 -25.25 -0.03 -17.28
C GLU A 122 -25.09 0.52 -18.70
N VAL A 123 -25.12 -0.35 -19.70
CA VAL A 123 -25.07 0.04 -21.11
C VAL A 123 -26.27 -0.57 -21.82
N TYR A 124 -26.91 0.21 -22.69
CA TYR A 124 -27.95 -0.24 -23.60
C TYR A 124 -27.87 0.51 -24.92
N ALA A 125 -28.38 -0.09 -25.99
CA ALA A 125 -28.51 0.52 -27.29
C ALA A 125 -29.96 0.97 -27.55
N THR A 126 -30.14 1.94 -28.45
CA THR A 126 -31.47 2.41 -28.88
C THR A 126 -31.46 2.57 -30.40
N ASP A 127 -32.48 2.07 -31.06
CA ASP A 127 -32.68 2.21 -32.49
C ASP A 127 -33.32 3.59 -32.89
N ALA A 128 -33.46 3.84 -34.17
CA ALA A 128 -34.06 5.09 -34.67
C ALA A 128 -35.55 5.22 -34.33
N GLY A 129 -36.23 4.11 -34.08
CA GLY A 129 -37.61 4.06 -33.58
C GLY A 129 -37.76 4.30 -32.10
N GLY A 130 -36.65 4.46 -31.34
CA GLY A 130 -36.66 4.68 -29.90
C GLY A 130 -36.78 3.39 -29.07
N ARG A 131 -36.67 2.22 -29.67
CA ARG A 131 -36.73 0.93 -28.95
C ARG A 131 -35.38 0.64 -28.32
N ARG A 132 -35.42 0.28 -27.03
CA ARG A 132 -34.25 0.00 -26.22
C ARG A 132 -33.92 -1.51 -26.23
N SER A 133 -32.65 -1.83 -26.39
CA SER A 133 -32.11 -3.19 -26.25
C SER A 133 -32.21 -3.72 -24.82
N ASN A 134 -31.81 -4.97 -24.60
CA ASN A 134 -31.42 -5.44 -23.29
C ASN A 134 -30.30 -4.56 -22.71
N SER A 135 -30.19 -4.57 -21.38
CA SER A 135 -29.12 -3.87 -20.67
C SER A 135 -27.99 -4.83 -20.30
N LEU A 136 -26.76 -4.39 -20.43
CA LEU A 136 -25.58 -5.06 -19.88
C LEU A 136 -25.03 -4.22 -18.74
N THR A 137 -24.71 -4.88 -17.63
CA THR A 137 -24.12 -4.23 -16.46
C THR A 137 -22.70 -4.71 -16.25
N SER A 138 -21.83 -3.82 -15.80
CA SER A 138 -20.47 -4.14 -15.41
C SER A 138 -19.97 -3.14 -14.36
N THR A 139 -18.73 -3.33 -13.90
CA THR A 139 -18.07 -2.41 -12.97
C THR A 139 -16.65 -2.15 -13.44
N PHE A 140 -16.14 -0.96 -13.22
CA PHE A 140 -14.71 -0.71 -13.26
C PHE A 140 -14.22 -0.15 -11.92
N ALA A 141 -12.95 -0.33 -11.60
CA ALA A 141 -12.35 0.14 -10.36
C ALA A 141 -11.29 1.20 -10.62
N VAL A 142 -11.28 2.26 -9.81
CA VAL A 142 -10.11 3.12 -9.64
C VAL A 142 -9.43 2.68 -8.35
N ARG A 143 -8.20 2.17 -8.46
CA ARG A 143 -7.41 1.65 -7.35
C ARG A 143 -6.40 2.68 -6.89
N PRO A 144 -5.98 2.65 -5.62
CA PRO A 144 -4.88 3.49 -5.15
C PRO A 144 -3.64 3.26 -6.00
N ASN A 145 -2.90 4.33 -6.26
CA ASN A 145 -1.57 4.20 -6.85
C ASN A 145 -0.56 3.86 -5.76
N ASP A 146 -0.42 2.59 -5.46
CA ASP A 146 0.47 2.06 -4.42
C ASP A 146 1.87 1.69 -4.93
N THR A 147 2.21 2.09 -6.16
CA THR A 147 3.49 1.73 -6.81
C THR A 147 4.69 2.48 -6.24
N GLY A 148 4.47 3.62 -5.57
CA GLY A 148 5.54 4.49 -5.12
C GLY A 148 6.32 5.12 -6.27
N GLU A 149 5.67 5.38 -7.41
CA GLU A 149 6.31 5.94 -8.60
C GLU A 149 6.50 7.46 -8.54
N ARG A 150 5.57 8.15 -7.87
CA ARG A 150 5.58 9.62 -7.79
C ARG A 150 5.59 10.06 -6.34
N TRP A 151 6.58 10.81 -5.97
CA TRP A 151 6.75 11.31 -4.62
C TRP A 151 6.69 12.84 -4.58
N THR A 152 5.94 13.36 -3.62
CA THR A 152 5.85 14.79 -3.33
C THR A 152 6.48 15.09 -1.99
N LEU A 153 7.43 16.02 -1.95
CA LEU A 153 8.06 16.49 -0.72
C LEU A 153 7.04 17.29 0.10
N ARG A 154 6.99 17.01 1.40
CA ARG A 154 6.15 17.71 2.39
C ARG A 154 7.02 18.36 3.43
N SER A 155 6.50 19.39 4.07
CA SER A 155 7.21 20.14 5.11
C SER A 155 6.71 19.79 6.50
N LEU A 156 7.62 19.71 7.46
CA LEU A 156 7.29 19.66 8.88
C LEU A 156 7.18 21.09 9.46
N PRO A 157 6.35 21.30 10.49
CA PRO A 157 6.18 22.60 11.14
C PRO A 157 7.36 22.90 12.10
N LEU A 158 8.57 22.98 11.53
CA LEU A 158 9.80 23.25 12.30
C LEU A 158 10.23 24.72 12.18
N PRO A 159 10.92 25.27 13.19
CA PRO A 159 11.57 26.57 13.07
C PRO A 159 12.52 26.62 11.89
N SER A 160 12.65 27.80 11.26
CA SER A 160 13.54 28.00 10.11
C SER A 160 14.97 27.56 10.43
N GLY A 161 15.55 26.74 9.56
CA GLY A 161 16.91 26.21 9.71
C GLY A 161 17.03 24.99 10.63
N SER A 162 15.94 24.55 11.25
CA SER A 162 15.93 23.31 12.04
C SER A 162 15.73 22.10 11.15
N ALA A 163 16.37 20.99 11.51
CA ALA A 163 16.17 19.70 10.89
C ALA A 163 16.09 18.62 11.97
N VAL A 164 15.24 17.63 11.75
CA VAL A 164 15.08 16.46 12.61
C VAL A 164 15.21 15.18 11.80
N THR A 165 15.65 14.12 12.44
CA THR A 165 15.63 12.78 11.86
C THR A 165 14.42 12.04 12.35
N LEU A 166 13.53 11.66 11.42
CA LEU A 166 12.44 10.74 11.68
C LEU A 166 12.88 9.31 11.38
N ARG A 167 12.56 8.37 12.29
CA ARG A 167 12.98 6.97 12.22
C ARG A 167 11.89 6.05 11.74
N ARG A 168 10.66 6.34 12.11
CA ARG A 168 9.50 5.52 11.79
C ARG A 168 8.27 6.38 11.56
N VAL A 169 7.42 5.96 10.64
CA VAL A 169 6.05 6.42 10.51
C VAL A 169 5.12 5.20 10.47
N ARG A 170 3.97 5.30 11.11
CA ARG A 170 2.94 4.28 11.13
C ARG A 170 1.56 4.92 10.97
N TRP A 171 0.65 4.18 10.34
CA TRP A 171 -0.78 4.52 10.36
C TRP A 171 -1.43 3.85 11.56
N LEU A 172 -1.86 4.63 12.54
CA LEU A 172 -2.37 4.15 13.82
C LEU A 172 -3.57 5.00 14.24
N ALA A 173 -4.66 4.37 14.67
CA ALA A 173 -5.85 5.08 15.14
C ALA A 173 -6.31 6.21 14.18
N SER A 174 -6.38 5.90 12.87
CA SER A 174 -6.82 6.81 11.80
C SER A 174 -5.95 8.08 11.61
N GLN A 175 -4.65 7.98 11.92
CA GLN A 175 -3.68 9.04 11.67
C GLN A 175 -2.27 8.47 11.44
N PHE A 176 -1.43 9.21 10.74
CA PHE A 176 0.00 8.94 10.71
C PHE A 176 0.65 9.46 11.98
N VAL A 177 1.49 8.64 12.59
CA VAL A 177 2.34 9.01 13.71
C VAL A 177 3.78 8.76 13.30
N ALA A 178 4.59 9.81 13.28
CA ALA A 178 6.01 9.75 12.97
C ALA A 178 6.84 10.03 14.22
N VAL A 179 7.86 9.22 14.45
CA VAL A 179 8.75 9.31 15.62
C VAL A 179 10.21 9.36 15.21
N GLY A 180 11.04 9.99 16.03
CA GLY A 180 12.48 10.15 15.82
C GLY A 180 13.05 11.09 16.88
N GLU A 181 13.68 12.19 16.46
CA GLU A 181 14.12 13.28 17.33
C GLU A 181 12.96 14.17 17.82
N GLY A 182 11.74 13.85 17.39
CA GLY A 182 10.47 14.42 17.81
C GLY A 182 9.33 13.45 17.54
N ILE A 183 8.12 13.85 17.91
CA ILE A 183 6.87 13.13 17.62
C ILE A 183 5.97 14.06 16.83
N PHE A 184 5.51 13.57 15.69
CA PHE A 184 4.63 14.29 14.77
C PHE A 184 3.43 13.42 14.42
N ASN A 185 2.26 14.04 14.28
CA ASN A 185 1.11 13.34 13.72
C ASN A 185 0.48 14.10 12.55
N SER A 186 -0.24 13.36 11.70
CA SER A 186 -0.92 13.89 10.53
C SER A 186 -2.15 13.04 10.22
N PRO A 187 -3.32 13.64 9.95
CA PRO A 187 -4.51 12.90 9.53
C PRO A 187 -4.42 12.42 8.08
N ASP A 188 -3.57 13.04 7.26
CA ASP A 188 -3.53 12.87 5.81
C ASP A 188 -2.12 12.63 5.21
N GLY A 189 -1.07 12.66 6.05
CA GLY A 189 0.33 12.55 5.62
C GLY A 189 0.89 13.82 4.98
N ILE A 190 0.07 14.87 4.82
CA ILE A 190 0.42 16.14 4.17
C ILE A 190 0.61 17.25 5.20
N THR A 191 -0.38 17.40 6.08
CA THR A 191 -0.39 18.41 7.14
C THR A 191 0.07 17.78 8.44
N TRP A 192 1.23 18.19 8.93
CA TRP A 192 1.85 17.64 10.14
C TRP A 192 1.75 18.59 11.32
N THR A 193 1.59 18.02 12.49
CA THR A 193 1.62 18.74 13.77
C THR A 193 2.70 18.15 14.66
N GLU A 194 3.62 18.96 15.15
CA GLU A 194 4.57 18.56 16.17
C GLU A 194 3.83 18.36 17.50
N ARG A 195 4.04 17.22 18.16
CA ARG A 195 3.42 16.87 19.43
C ARG A 195 4.38 16.93 20.60
N GLN A 196 5.60 16.49 20.35
CA GLN A 196 6.67 16.60 21.32
C GLN A 196 8.00 16.73 20.59
N GLY A 197 8.66 17.87 20.79
CA GLY A 197 10.03 18.12 20.37
C GLY A 197 11.00 18.04 21.54
N GLY A 198 12.30 18.07 21.22
CA GLY A 198 13.34 18.17 22.24
C GLY A 198 13.47 16.96 23.17
N LEU A 199 13.09 15.77 22.71
CA LEU A 199 13.32 14.53 23.43
C LEU A 199 14.83 14.31 23.63
N THR A 200 15.25 13.97 24.84
CA THR A 200 16.65 13.67 25.14
C THR A 200 17.11 12.37 24.49
N ALA A 201 16.18 11.41 24.30
CA ALA A 201 16.43 10.13 23.65
C ALA A 201 15.65 10.06 22.33
N ARG A 202 16.33 9.59 21.28
CA ARG A 202 15.75 9.34 19.97
C ARG A 202 14.77 8.17 20.02
N LEU A 203 13.56 8.36 19.49
CA LEU A 203 12.58 7.30 19.32
C LEU A 203 12.81 6.53 18.00
N GLU A 204 12.61 5.21 18.03
CA GLU A 204 12.88 4.32 16.90
C GLU A 204 11.63 3.70 16.28
N ASP A 205 10.59 3.45 17.08
CA ASP A 205 9.33 2.86 16.59
C ASP A 205 8.15 3.26 17.48
N VAL A 206 6.93 3.07 16.95
CA VAL A 206 5.66 3.36 17.63
C VAL A 206 4.62 2.29 17.31
N ALA A 207 3.83 1.89 18.30
CA ALA A 207 2.70 0.97 18.18
C ALA A 207 1.46 1.53 18.87
N TRP A 208 0.30 0.97 18.55
CA TRP A 208 -0.97 1.33 19.16
C TRP A 208 -1.79 0.08 19.50
N LYS A 209 -2.43 0.09 20.64
CA LYS A 209 -3.36 -0.97 21.09
C LYS A 209 -4.40 -0.39 22.04
N ASN A 210 -5.68 -0.66 21.80
CA ASN A 210 -6.77 -0.37 22.72
C ASN A 210 -6.78 1.08 23.27
N GLY A 211 -6.57 2.06 22.39
CA GLY A 211 -6.57 3.48 22.79
C GLY A 211 -5.24 4.00 23.36
N LEU A 212 -4.18 3.19 23.38
CA LEU A 212 -2.87 3.60 23.88
C LEU A 212 -1.80 3.52 22.80
N PHE A 213 -1.09 4.62 22.58
CA PHE A 213 0.13 4.67 21.80
C PHE A 213 1.33 4.37 22.70
N VAL A 214 2.29 3.60 22.19
CA VAL A 214 3.57 3.30 22.84
C VAL A 214 4.67 3.59 21.83
N ALA A 215 5.62 4.44 22.16
CA ALA A 215 6.82 4.66 21.37
C ALA A 215 8.07 4.27 22.18
N VAL A 216 9.06 3.69 21.49
CA VAL A 216 10.28 3.16 22.10
C VAL A 216 11.52 3.72 21.42
N GLY A 217 12.65 3.72 22.13
CA GLY A 217 13.88 4.29 21.57
C GLY A 217 15.15 4.03 22.39
N GLY A 218 16.14 4.88 22.14
CA GLY A 218 17.44 4.85 22.79
C GLY A 218 17.33 4.96 24.29
N GLU A 219 18.39 4.49 24.99
CA GLU A 219 18.47 4.51 26.47
C GLU A 219 17.30 3.77 27.15
N GLY A 220 16.72 2.77 26.47
CA GLY A 220 15.55 2.01 26.96
C GLY A 220 14.29 2.88 27.13
N THR A 221 14.24 4.00 26.43
CA THR A 221 13.11 4.93 26.51
C THR A 221 11.82 4.29 26.03
N VAL A 222 10.78 4.38 26.86
CA VAL A 222 9.39 4.09 26.52
C VAL A 222 8.55 5.30 26.89
N VAL A 223 7.76 5.80 25.95
CA VAL A 223 6.77 6.83 26.18
C VAL A 223 5.39 6.37 25.72
N THR A 224 4.36 6.78 26.44
CA THR A 224 2.98 6.39 26.13
C THR A 224 2.09 7.60 25.98
N SER A 225 1.03 7.48 25.19
CA SER A 225 0.04 8.53 24.99
C SER A 225 -1.35 7.93 24.74
N PRO A 226 -2.42 8.44 25.36
CA PRO A 226 -3.79 8.05 25.04
C PRO A 226 -4.33 8.73 23.77
N ASP A 227 -3.74 9.85 23.36
CA ASP A 227 -4.27 10.77 22.34
C ASP A 227 -3.27 11.11 21.21
N SER A 228 -2.05 10.55 21.25
CA SER A 228 -0.90 10.89 20.40
C SER A 228 -0.39 12.34 20.56
N ALA A 229 -0.96 13.12 21.44
CA ALA A 229 -0.61 14.53 21.65
C ALA A 229 0.22 14.73 22.92
N THR A 230 -0.19 14.11 24.01
CA THR A 230 0.49 14.22 25.32
C THR A 230 1.20 12.89 25.61
N TRP A 231 2.52 12.94 25.76
CA TRP A 231 3.36 11.76 25.96
C TRP A 231 3.98 11.72 27.35
N THR A 232 3.94 10.55 27.97
CA THR A 232 4.45 10.33 29.32
C THR A 232 5.50 9.22 29.29
N ARG A 233 6.68 9.50 29.87
CA ARG A 233 7.76 8.52 30.00
C ARG A 233 7.40 7.44 31.02
N GLN A 234 7.63 6.19 30.67
CA GLN A 234 7.43 5.04 31.52
C GLN A 234 8.75 4.52 32.08
N VAL A 235 8.66 3.81 33.21
CA VAL A 235 9.82 3.16 33.81
C VAL A 235 10.00 1.78 33.22
N THR A 236 11.19 1.51 32.69
CA THR A 236 11.58 0.18 32.18
C THR A 236 12.49 -0.53 33.18
N PRO A 237 12.59 -1.88 33.12
CA PRO A 237 13.56 -2.64 33.92
C PRO A 237 14.97 -2.09 33.73
N ALA A 238 15.75 -2.10 34.83
CA ALA A 238 17.14 -1.65 34.78
C ALA A 238 17.96 -2.56 33.86
N SER A 239 18.61 -1.96 32.88
CA SER A 239 19.50 -2.64 31.92
C SER A 239 20.69 -1.74 31.59
N THR A 240 21.74 -2.32 31.06
CA THR A 240 22.97 -1.58 30.78
C THR A 240 23.01 -1.19 29.30
N TRP A 241 23.03 0.13 29.04
CA TRP A 241 22.99 0.72 27.70
C TRP A 241 21.92 0.12 26.80
N PRO A 242 20.64 0.16 27.24
CA PRO A 242 19.55 -0.43 26.50
C PRO A 242 19.20 0.39 25.28
N GLU A 243 18.92 -0.31 24.18
CA GLU A 243 18.42 0.28 22.93
C GLU A 243 17.17 -0.51 22.51
N LEU A 244 16.05 0.16 22.36
CA LEU A 244 14.81 -0.43 21.82
C LEU A 244 14.59 0.08 20.39
N TRP A 245 14.58 -0.83 19.41
CA TRP A 245 14.53 -0.47 17.99
C TRP A 245 13.21 -0.79 17.31
N GLY A 246 12.42 -1.67 17.88
CA GLY A 246 11.13 -2.05 17.36
C GLY A 246 10.08 -2.25 18.44
N VAL A 247 8.84 -1.92 18.15
CA VAL A 247 7.69 -2.21 19.01
C VAL A 247 6.48 -2.60 18.17
N THR A 248 5.72 -3.56 18.64
CA THR A 248 4.44 -3.98 18.06
C THR A 248 3.46 -4.37 19.17
N ALA A 249 2.20 -4.59 18.81
CA ALA A 249 1.20 -5.05 19.74
C ALA A 249 0.37 -6.20 19.15
N SER A 250 0.04 -7.19 19.99
CA SER A 250 -1.08 -8.12 19.76
C SER A 250 -2.35 -7.58 20.42
N GLY A 251 -3.45 -8.34 20.37
CA GLY A 251 -4.65 -8.04 21.17
C GLY A 251 -4.36 -7.91 22.66
N ASP A 252 -3.40 -8.70 23.18
CA ASP A 252 -3.18 -8.85 24.61
C ASP A 252 -2.03 -7.98 25.15
N ARG A 253 -0.96 -7.76 24.38
CA ARG A 253 0.24 -7.10 24.88
C ARG A 253 1.03 -6.32 23.85
N PHE A 254 1.85 -5.40 24.34
CA PHE A 254 2.96 -4.80 23.61
C PHE A 254 4.21 -5.68 23.75
N VAL A 255 5.01 -5.72 22.69
CA VAL A 255 6.35 -6.33 22.67
C VAL A 255 7.31 -5.33 22.05
N ALA A 256 8.36 -4.99 22.80
CA ALA A 256 9.45 -4.14 22.35
C ALA A 256 10.75 -4.96 22.26
N VAL A 257 11.54 -4.75 21.21
CA VAL A 257 12.78 -5.49 20.95
C VAL A 257 13.95 -4.56 20.68
N GLY A 258 15.14 -5.04 20.97
CA GLY A 258 16.36 -4.30 20.76
C GLY A 258 17.59 -5.05 21.25
N ARG A 259 18.50 -4.31 21.90
CA ARG A 259 19.72 -4.85 22.50
C ARG A 259 20.03 -4.22 23.84
N GLN A 260 20.89 -4.90 24.59
CA GLN A 260 21.55 -4.37 25.76
C GLN A 260 23.00 -4.89 25.84
N TYR A 261 23.82 -4.18 26.61
CA TYR A 261 25.23 -4.56 26.80
C TYR A 261 25.37 -5.40 28.08
N LEU A 262 26.22 -6.42 28.04
CA LEU A 262 26.60 -7.21 29.20
C LEU A 262 28.02 -6.85 29.68
N PRO A 263 28.16 -6.07 30.78
CA PRO A 263 29.47 -5.59 31.22
C PRO A 263 30.50 -6.71 31.56
N GLY A 264 30.01 -7.88 31.95
CA GLY A 264 30.88 -8.98 32.34
C GLY A 264 31.57 -9.69 31.18
N THR A 265 30.94 -9.76 30.01
CA THR A 265 31.48 -10.42 28.81
C THR A 265 31.91 -9.44 27.74
N GLY A 266 31.43 -8.21 27.78
CA GLY A 266 31.63 -7.22 26.72
C GLY A 266 30.69 -7.36 25.51
N ASP A 267 29.70 -8.28 25.62
CA ASP A 267 28.83 -8.63 24.51
C ASP A 267 27.56 -7.80 24.50
N HIS A 268 26.96 -7.69 23.32
CA HIS A 268 25.58 -7.24 23.15
C HIS A 268 24.65 -8.45 23.01
N VAL A 269 23.52 -8.41 23.72
CA VAL A 269 22.49 -9.45 23.69
C VAL A 269 21.12 -8.85 23.41
N SER A 270 20.14 -9.68 23.09
CA SER A 270 18.75 -9.24 22.92
C SER A 270 18.23 -8.56 24.19
N LEU A 271 17.46 -7.51 23.98
CA LEU A 271 16.55 -6.93 24.95
C LEU A 271 15.13 -7.12 24.40
N ILE A 272 14.31 -7.91 25.08
CA ILE A 272 12.90 -8.09 24.76
C ILE A 272 12.10 -7.66 26.00
N LEU A 273 11.26 -6.66 25.85
CA LEU A 273 10.36 -6.19 26.89
C LEU A 273 8.92 -6.47 26.48
N THR A 274 8.08 -6.83 27.43
CA THR A 274 6.65 -7.03 27.23
C THR A 274 5.83 -6.30 28.27
N SER A 275 4.66 -5.80 27.86
CA SER A 275 3.71 -5.11 28.71
C SER A 275 2.28 -5.36 28.26
N THR A 276 1.34 -5.54 29.17
CA THR A 276 -0.10 -5.65 28.88
C THR A 276 -0.80 -4.29 28.85
N ASP A 277 -0.27 -3.31 29.56
CA ASP A 277 -0.85 -1.98 29.79
C ASP A 277 -0.01 -0.80 29.24
N GLY A 278 1.21 -1.08 28.75
CA GLY A 278 2.16 -0.08 28.25
C GLY A 278 2.90 0.70 29.37
N ALA A 279 2.51 0.54 30.62
CA ALA A 279 3.10 1.24 31.77
C ALA A 279 4.10 0.37 32.53
N VAL A 280 3.74 -0.88 32.79
CA VAL A 280 4.60 -1.84 33.49
C VAL A 280 5.23 -2.76 32.46
N TRP A 281 6.56 -2.75 32.40
CA TRP A 281 7.34 -3.54 31.44
C TRP A 281 8.15 -4.62 32.16
N THR A 282 8.18 -5.81 31.56
CA THR A 282 8.92 -6.96 32.06
C THR A 282 9.91 -7.45 31.00
N GLU A 283 11.14 -7.69 31.39
CA GLU A 283 12.13 -8.30 30.49
C GLU A 283 11.87 -9.80 30.33
N VAL A 284 11.96 -10.25 29.07
CA VAL A 284 11.80 -11.66 28.69
C VAL A 284 13.15 -12.37 28.76
N LEU A 285 13.22 -13.44 29.50
CA LEU A 285 14.43 -14.26 29.71
C LEU A 285 14.24 -15.68 29.15
N PRO A 286 15.32 -16.39 28.76
CA PRO A 286 16.72 -15.97 28.79
C PRO A 286 17.08 -15.01 27.63
N ARG A 287 18.06 -14.14 27.86
CA ARG A 287 18.66 -13.31 26.83
C ARG A 287 19.38 -14.18 25.80
N GLN A 288 19.35 -13.75 24.56
CA GLN A 288 19.99 -14.46 23.45
C GLN A 288 21.13 -13.63 22.84
N SER A 289 22.15 -14.26 22.27
CA SER A 289 23.25 -13.58 21.56
C SER A 289 22.81 -13.13 20.19
N VAL A 290 21.87 -12.17 20.17
CA VAL A 290 21.27 -11.59 18.96
C VAL A 290 20.94 -10.11 19.18
N LEU A 291 20.94 -9.33 18.12
CA LEU A 291 20.53 -7.94 18.06
C LEU A 291 19.22 -7.88 17.26
N LEU A 292 18.13 -7.39 17.85
CA LEU A 292 16.82 -7.39 17.24
C LEU A 292 16.44 -5.99 16.76
N HIS A 293 16.29 -5.81 15.46
CA HIS A 293 16.01 -4.50 14.86
C HIS A 293 14.53 -4.22 14.73
N ARG A 294 13.70 -5.25 14.47
CA ARG A 294 12.27 -5.06 14.20
C ARG A 294 11.45 -6.22 14.71
N VAL A 295 10.20 -5.93 15.11
CA VAL A 295 9.20 -6.92 15.48
C VAL A 295 7.86 -6.56 14.88
N VAL A 296 7.13 -7.58 14.37
CA VAL A 296 5.75 -7.44 13.88
C VAL A 296 4.86 -8.53 14.46
N TRP A 297 3.56 -8.25 14.58
CA TRP A 297 2.52 -9.21 14.90
C TRP A 297 1.76 -9.60 13.64
N SER A 298 1.64 -10.89 13.33
CA SER A 298 0.95 -11.39 12.13
C SER A 298 -0.55 -11.64 12.32
N GLY A 299 -1.04 -11.54 13.54
CA GLY A 299 -2.39 -11.97 13.92
C GLY A 299 -2.38 -13.23 14.79
N ASP A 300 -1.33 -14.07 14.69
CA ASP A 300 -1.17 -15.32 15.45
C ASP A 300 0.20 -15.48 16.13
N ARG A 301 1.20 -14.73 15.70
CA ARG A 301 2.56 -14.77 16.24
C ARG A 301 3.33 -13.48 16.10
N PHE A 302 4.26 -13.26 16.99
CA PHE A 302 5.30 -12.24 16.88
C PHE A 302 6.48 -12.81 16.10
N VAL A 303 7.01 -12.03 15.16
CA VAL A 303 8.26 -12.32 14.46
C VAL A 303 9.18 -11.13 14.63
N ALA A 304 10.36 -11.36 15.20
CA ALA A 304 11.41 -10.36 15.34
C ALA A 304 12.61 -10.75 14.48
N VAL A 305 13.21 -9.77 13.82
CA VAL A 305 14.37 -10.00 12.93
C VAL A 305 15.56 -9.14 13.32
N GLY A 306 16.75 -9.62 12.93
CA GLY A 306 17.99 -8.94 13.24
C GLY A 306 19.23 -9.72 12.81
N SER A 307 20.24 -9.73 13.67
CA SER A 307 21.50 -10.45 13.43
C SER A 307 21.97 -11.20 14.67
N SER A 308 22.80 -12.23 14.47
CA SER A 308 23.58 -12.83 15.55
C SER A 308 24.59 -11.83 16.11
N SER A 309 24.97 -12.00 17.38
CA SER A 309 26.09 -11.31 18.03
C SER A 309 27.05 -12.31 18.63
N GLY A 310 28.33 -11.92 18.75
CA GLY A 310 29.35 -12.81 19.34
C GLY A 310 29.85 -13.91 18.41
N GLU A 311 29.39 -14.02 17.18
CA GLU A 311 29.88 -14.93 16.15
C GLU A 311 31.03 -14.29 15.36
N PRO A 312 31.94 -15.05 14.74
CA PRO A 312 33.00 -14.49 13.92
C PRO A 312 32.51 -13.63 12.76
N MET A 313 31.30 -13.92 12.26
CA MET A 313 30.58 -13.12 11.24
C MET A 313 29.11 -13.07 11.62
N ALA A 314 28.54 -11.86 11.53
CA ALA A 314 27.11 -11.68 11.74
C ALA A 314 26.31 -12.51 10.71
N SER A 315 25.24 -13.13 11.16
CA SER A 315 24.26 -13.84 10.30
C SER A 315 22.86 -13.35 10.61
N ALA A 316 22.04 -13.21 9.56
CA ALA A 316 20.65 -12.83 9.72
C ALA A 316 19.88 -13.90 10.51
N ILE A 317 19.04 -13.46 11.42
CA ILE A 317 18.24 -14.33 12.27
C ILE A 317 16.80 -13.84 12.38
N ALA A 318 15.90 -14.76 12.74
CA ALA A 318 14.55 -14.44 13.18
C ALA A 318 14.28 -15.11 14.54
N LEU A 319 13.51 -14.44 15.39
CA LEU A 319 12.90 -15.00 16.59
C LEU A 319 11.39 -15.03 16.40
N VAL A 320 10.75 -16.13 16.82
CA VAL A 320 9.30 -16.32 16.71
C VAL A 320 8.71 -16.65 18.06
N SER A 321 7.58 -16.05 18.39
CA SER A 321 6.82 -16.28 19.62
C SER A 321 5.33 -16.17 19.38
N GLN A 322 4.51 -17.04 19.95
CA GLN A 322 3.06 -16.93 19.89
C GLN A 322 2.49 -16.00 20.97
N ASP A 323 3.18 -15.90 22.11
CA ASP A 323 2.70 -15.20 23.30
C ASP A 323 3.54 -13.96 23.69
N GLY A 324 4.67 -13.73 22.98
CA GLY A 324 5.62 -12.66 23.31
C GLY A 324 6.49 -12.94 24.53
N LEU A 325 6.42 -14.15 25.11
CA LEU A 325 7.15 -14.59 26.30
C LEU A 325 8.16 -15.68 26.00
N ALA A 326 7.76 -16.71 25.26
CA ALA A 326 8.63 -17.79 24.82
C ALA A 326 9.05 -17.58 23.37
N TRP A 327 10.36 -17.51 23.11
CA TRP A 327 10.90 -17.20 21.80
C TRP A 327 11.81 -18.32 21.29
N THR A 328 11.60 -18.70 20.04
CA THR A 328 12.44 -19.68 19.32
C THR A 328 13.27 -18.98 18.26
N ARG A 329 14.56 -19.36 18.16
CA ARG A 329 15.50 -18.81 17.18
C ARG A 329 15.47 -19.62 15.89
N HIS A 330 15.41 -18.95 14.77
CA HIS A 330 15.45 -19.52 13.44
C HIS A 330 16.54 -18.85 12.61
N ALA A 331 17.34 -19.67 11.93
CA ALA A 331 18.36 -19.18 11.02
C ALA A 331 17.71 -18.70 9.73
N VAL A 332 18.18 -17.58 9.22
CA VAL A 332 17.82 -17.12 7.88
C VAL A 332 18.87 -17.67 6.91
N ALA A 333 18.47 -18.64 6.10
CA ALA A 333 19.36 -19.30 5.14
C ALA A 333 19.74 -18.32 3.99
N SER A 334 20.81 -17.58 4.18
CA SER A 334 21.38 -16.66 3.19
C SER A 334 22.89 -16.60 3.34
N THR A 335 23.58 -16.52 2.23
CA THR A 335 25.05 -16.35 2.18
C THR A 335 25.47 -14.88 2.05
N SER A 336 24.53 -13.99 1.70
CA SER A 336 24.82 -12.59 1.44
C SER A 336 24.15 -11.64 2.44
N ILE A 337 23.08 -12.07 3.13
CA ILE A 337 22.34 -11.23 4.06
C ILE A 337 22.82 -11.53 5.49
N THR A 338 23.46 -10.54 6.10
CA THR A 338 24.06 -10.70 7.44
C THR A 338 23.24 -10.04 8.54
N VAL A 339 22.45 -9.03 8.20
CA VAL A 339 21.59 -8.26 9.13
C VAL A 339 20.27 -7.97 8.47
N LEU A 340 19.16 -8.12 9.19
CA LEU A 340 17.84 -7.66 8.78
C LEU A 340 17.47 -6.40 9.58
N TYR A 341 17.13 -5.32 8.89
CA TYR A 341 16.83 -4.01 9.49
C TYR A 341 15.35 -3.76 9.65
N ASP A 342 14.53 -4.20 8.69
CA ASP A 342 13.10 -3.96 8.71
C ASP A 342 12.30 -5.18 8.23
N LEU A 343 11.02 -5.22 8.63
CA LEU A 343 10.14 -6.36 8.44
C LEU A 343 8.70 -5.89 8.29
N THR A 344 7.98 -6.49 7.35
CA THR A 344 6.52 -6.28 7.19
C THR A 344 5.79 -7.60 7.02
N TRP A 345 4.50 -7.61 7.34
CA TRP A 345 3.57 -8.73 7.14
C TRP A 345 2.50 -8.33 6.13
N SER A 346 2.24 -9.16 5.13
CA SER A 346 1.26 -8.88 4.06
C SER A 346 -0.13 -9.47 4.31
N GLY A 347 -0.31 -10.19 5.41
CA GLY A 347 -1.49 -11.04 5.63
C GLY A 347 -1.27 -12.50 5.22
N SER A 348 -0.22 -12.79 4.42
CA SER A 348 0.10 -14.15 3.94
C SER A 348 1.58 -14.50 4.02
N GLN A 349 2.47 -13.52 4.02
CA GLN A 349 3.91 -13.72 4.15
C GLN A 349 4.60 -12.54 4.81
N PHE A 350 5.70 -12.83 5.48
CA PHE A 350 6.67 -11.87 5.96
C PHE A 350 7.66 -11.55 4.84
N VAL A 351 8.02 -10.28 4.71
CA VAL A 351 9.16 -9.84 3.90
C VAL A 351 10.05 -8.99 4.78
N ALA A 352 11.32 -9.37 4.87
CA ALA A 352 12.34 -8.65 5.63
C ALA A 352 13.45 -8.18 4.69
N ILE A 353 13.99 -6.99 4.97
CA ILE A 353 15.06 -6.37 4.21
C ILE A 353 16.25 -6.09 5.11
N GLY A 354 17.44 -6.07 4.51
CA GLY A 354 18.65 -5.80 5.25
C GLY A 354 19.88 -5.61 4.38
N TYR A 355 21.04 -5.67 5.02
CA TYR A 355 22.29 -5.62 4.29
C TYR A 355 22.45 -6.87 3.43
N GLY A 356 22.56 -6.69 2.13
CA GLY A 356 22.71 -7.75 1.14
C GLY A 356 21.44 -8.19 0.42
N GLY A 357 20.25 -7.64 0.76
CA GLY A 357 19.03 -7.91 0.02
C GLY A 357 17.78 -8.13 0.89
N ALA A 358 16.86 -8.95 0.38
CA ALA A 358 15.60 -9.29 1.04
C ALA A 358 15.41 -10.80 1.19
N VAL A 359 14.62 -11.18 2.19
CA VAL A 359 14.14 -12.54 2.44
C VAL A 359 12.64 -12.52 2.66
N ARG A 360 11.99 -13.64 2.37
CA ARG A 360 10.56 -13.85 2.63
C ARG A 360 10.32 -15.13 3.41
N SER A 361 9.21 -15.18 4.13
CA SER A 361 8.79 -16.33 4.90
C SER A 361 7.27 -16.39 5.04
N PRO A 362 6.61 -17.54 4.85
CA PRO A 362 5.19 -17.69 5.12
C PRO A 362 4.85 -17.75 6.61
N ASP A 363 5.80 -18.15 7.46
CA ASP A 363 5.57 -18.52 8.85
C ASP A 363 6.51 -17.82 9.85
N GLY A 364 7.50 -17.03 9.38
CA GLY A 364 8.54 -16.42 10.20
C GLY A 364 9.66 -17.37 10.65
N MET A 365 9.52 -18.66 10.34
CA MET A 365 10.46 -19.71 10.75
C MET A 365 11.34 -20.18 9.59
N THR A 366 10.73 -20.38 8.42
CA THR A 366 11.43 -20.81 7.21
C THR A 366 11.61 -19.63 6.27
N TRP A 367 12.85 -19.25 6.01
CA TRP A 367 13.17 -18.06 5.23
C TRP A 367 13.82 -18.41 3.90
N GLN A 368 13.42 -17.72 2.84
CA GLN A 368 13.97 -17.84 1.50
C GLN A 368 14.51 -16.49 1.05
N GLN A 369 15.74 -16.50 0.54
CA GLN A 369 16.32 -15.30 -0.06
C GLN A 369 15.58 -14.96 -1.35
N VAL A 370 15.25 -13.69 -1.53
CA VAL A 370 14.72 -13.13 -2.78
C VAL A 370 15.89 -12.92 -3.74
N GLY A 371 15.66 -13.01 -5.04
CA GLY A 371 16.68 -13.03 -6.08
C GLY A 371 17.83 -12.03 -5.89
N ALA A 372 19.04 -12.44 -6.24
CA ALA A 372 20.25 -11.66 -6.06
C ALA A 372 20.16 -10.29 -6.77
N GLY A 373 20.46 -9.21 -6.05
CA GLY A 373 20.35 -7.83 -6.55
C GLY A 373 18.99 -7.17 -6.36
N SER A 374 17.99 -7.89 -5.87
CA SER A 374 16.70 -7.34 -5.46
C SER A 374 16.85 -6.62 -4.11
N VAL A 375 16.25 -5.44 -3.99
CA VAL A 375 16.17 -4.68 -2.73
C VAL A 375 17.55 -4.44 -2.08
N THR A 376 18.44 -3.78 -2.80
CA THR A 376 19.74 -3.38 -2.27
C THR A 376 19.63 -1.99 -1.62
N SER A 377 20.29 -1.80 -0.47
CA SER A 377 20.39 -0.49 0.22
C SER A 377 19.05 0.13 0.65
N SER A 378 18.05 -0.69 1.01
CA SER A 378 16.79 -0.24 1.57
C SER A 378 16.78 -0.36 3.09
N ASP A 379 16.30 0.70 3.77
CA ASP A 379 16.25 0.80 5.23
C ASP A 379 14.83 0.66 5.79
N ALA A 380 13.82 0.80 4.96
CA ALA A 380 12.40 0.73 5.34
C ALA A 380 11.58 -0.09 4.36
N ILE A 381 10.66 -0.93 4.87
CA ILE A 381 9.71 -1.70 4.07
C ILE A 381 8.29 -1.54 4.63
N GLY A 382 7.30 -1.50 3.73
CA GLY A 382 5.88 -1.46 4.06
C GLY A 382 5.05 -2.32 3.11
N TRP A 383 3.78 -2.51 3.46
CA TRP A 383 2.77 -3.22 2.67
C TRP A 383 1.52 -2.37 2.51
N SER A 384 1.02 -2.21 1.28
CA SER A 384 -0.18 -1.40 0.96
C SER A 384 -1.50 -2.17 1.03
N GLY A 385 -1.45 -3.48 1.21
CA GLY A 385 -2.58 -4.37 0.97
C GLY A 385 -2.50 -5.07 -0.39
N GLN A 386 -1.68 -4.58 -1.31
CA GLN A 386 -1.48 -5.12 -2.66
C GLN A 386 -0.01 -5.21 -3.07
N ARG A 387 0.85 -4.32 -2.52
CA ARG A 387 2.28 -4.22 -2.89
C ARG A 387 3.17 -4.00 -1.68
N PHE A 388 4.32 -4.64 -1.73
CA PHE A 388 5.46 -4.28 -0.90
C PHE A 388 6.15 -3.06 -1.51
N LEU A 389 6.59 -2.15 -0.66
CA LEU A 389 7.44 -1.05 -1.03
C LEU A 389 8.64 -1.01 -0.09
N ALA A 390 9.85 -1.05 -0.64
CA ALA A 390 11.10 -0.95 0.11
C ALA A 390 11.87 0.28 -0.36
N CYS A 391 12.27 1.16 0.55
CA CYS A 391 12.94 2.41 0.23
C CYS A 391 14.23 2.61 1.04
N GLY A 392 15.19 3.31 0.43
CA GLY A 392 16.48 3.69 1.03
C GLY A 392 16.87 5.12 0.69
N VAL A 393 18.11 5.31 0.23
CA VAL A 393 18.66 6.65 -0.03
C VAL A 393 18.22 7.21 -1.40
N VAL A 394 18.29 6.39 -2.44
CA VAL A 394 18.15 6.85 -3.83
C VAL A 394 16.93 6.24 -4.51
N TYR A 395 16.56 5.02 -4.11
CA TYR A 395 15.53 4.25 -4.77
C TYR A 395 14.46 3.76 -3.78
N CYS A 396 13.23 3.67 -4.29
CA CYS A 396 12.21 2.76 -3.80
C CYS A 396 12.06 1.60 -4.79
N GLN A 397 11.76 0.43 -4.26
CA GLN A 397 11.52 -0.79 -5.04
C GLN A 397 10.17 -1.34 -4.63
N SER A 398 9.33 -1.68 -5.61
CA SER A 398 8.00 -2.22 -5.37
C SER A 398 7.86 -3.64 -5.90
N SER A 399 7.07 -4.45 -5.22
CA SER A 399 6.79 -5.85 -5.59
C SER A 399 5.36 -6.23 -5.20
N SER A 400 4.66 -7.00 -6.03
CA SER A 400 3.35 -7.56 -5.69
C SER A 400 3.43 -8.90 -4.96
N ASP A 401 4.54 -9.61 -5.07
CA ASP A 401 4.72 -10.98 -4.56
C ASP A 401 5.91 -11.14 -3.59
N GLY A 402 6.67 -10.05 -3.38
CA GLY A 402 7.88 -10.08 -2.56
C GLY A 402 9.09 -10.76 -3.23
N VAL A 403 9.00 -11.13 -4.52
CA VAL A 403 10.04 -11.83 -5.28
C VAL A 403 10.60 -10.96 -6.39
N ASP A 404 9.71 -10.49 -7.27
CA ASP A 404 10.07 -9.64 -8.40
C ASP A 404 9.93 -8.17 -8.01
N TRP A 405 11.05 -7.43 -8.05
CA TRP A 405 11.12 -6.05 -7.61
C TRP A 405 11.43 -5.09 -8.75
N THR A 406 10.66 -4.02 -8.82
CA THR A 406 10.85 -2.94 -9.80
C THR A 406 11.36 -1.70 -9.07
N SER A 407 12.53 -1.20 -9.52
CA SER A 407 13.16 0.00 -8.93
C SER A 407 12.62 1.29 -9.53
N ARG A 408 12.42 2.30 -8.67
CA ARG A 408 12.09 3.68 -9.02
C ARG A 408 12.99 4.64 -8.26
N GLN A 409 13.43 5.69 -8.91
CA GLN A 409 14.26 6.69 -8.29
C GLN A 409 13.42 7.61 -7.40
N LEU A 410 13.89 7.85 -6.19
CA LEU A 410 13.33 8.89 -5.31
C LEU A 410 13.67 10.28 -5.85
N PRO A 411 12.89 11.33 -5.57
CA PRO A 411 13.30 12.70 -5.80
C PRO A 411 14.67 12.93 -5.17
N GLY A 412 15.57 13.60 -5.88
CA GLY A 412 16.98 13.80 -5.48
C GLY A 412 17.13 14.69 -4.25
N THR A 413 16.70 14.23 -3.10
CA THR A 413 16.81 14.95 -1.80
C THR A 413 18.14 14.72 -1.10
N GLY A 414 18.89 13.67 -1.48
CA GLY A 414 20.10 13.21 -0.77
C GLY A 414 19.83 12.62 0.62
N ALA A 415 18.58 12.58 1.05
CA ALA A 415 18.17 12.08 2.35
C ALA A 415 17.76 10.61 2.28
N SER A 416 17.99 9.84 3.36
CA SER A 416 17.61 8.44 3.46
C SER A 416 16.20 8.28 4.03
N VAL A 417 15.38 7.47 3.39
CA VAL A 417 14.10 7.00 3.94
C VAL A 417 14.38 5.99 5.05
N ARG A 418 13.78 6.19 6.23
CA ARG A 418 13.93 5.36 7.43
C ARG A 418 12.63 4.68 7.86
N GLY A 419 11.49 5.20 7.44
CA GLY A 419 10.19 4.65 7.76
C GLY A 419 9.20 4.81 6.61
N LEU A 420 8.34 3.81 6.44
CA LEU A 420 7.26 3.76 5.46
C LEU A 420 5.96 3.39 6.14
N ALA A 421 4.88 4.04 5.76
CA ALA A 421 3.52 3.66 6.10
C ALA A 421 2.58 3.86 4.92
N TRP A 422 1.62 2.97 4.80
CA TRP A 422 0.50 3.08 3.87
C TRP A 422 -0.79 3.36 4.65
N ALA A 423 -1.60 4.27 4.14
CA ALA A 423 -2.98 4.46 4.60
C ALA A 423 -3.88 4.71 3.41
N ASP A 424 -4.92 3.92 3.34
CA ASP A 424 -6.04 3.91 2.38
C ASP A 424 -5.72 4.32 0.93
N THR A 425 -4.98 5.41 0.74
CA THR A 425 -4.81 6.03 -0.58
C THR A 425 -3.39 6.47 -0.88
N ARG A 426 -2.45 6.39 0.10
CA ARG A 426 -1.10 6.91 -0.12
C ARG A 426 -0.03 6.30 0.75
N TRP A 427 1.18 6.31 0.23
CA TRP A 427 2.39 6.09 0.99
C TRP A 427 2.85 7.39 1.67
N VAL A 428 3.34 7.24 2.87
CA VAL A 428 4.13 8.25 3.57
C VAL A 428 5.49 7.66 3.86
N ALA A 429 6.55 8.37 3.44
CA ALA A 429 7.93 8.03 3.75
C ALA A 429 8.55 9.15 4.60
N VAL A 430 9.28 8.76 5.65
CA VAL A 430 9.99 9.70 6.53
C VAL A 430 11.46 9.30 6.65
N GLY A 431 12.32 10.27 6.99
CA GLY A 431 13.74 9.99 7.07
C GLY A 431 14.59 11.10 7.67
N ASN A 432 15.87 11.11 7.27
CA ASN A 432 16.85 12.09 7.72
C ASN A 432 16.54 13.50 7.18
N ALA A 433 17.10 14.54 7.83
CA ALA A 433 16.99 15.92 7.39
C ALA A 433 15.55 16.40 7.16
N SER A 434 14.64 16.02 8.05
CA SER A 434 13.19 16.35 7.99
C SER A 434 12.49 15.82 6.72
N LEU A 435 13.03 14.76 6.11
CA LEU A 435 12.41 14.17 4.93
C LEU A 435 11.02 13.65 5.26
N VAL A 436 10.02 14.17 4.56
CA VAL A 436 8.67 13.63 4.48
C VAL A 436 8.25 13.63 3.03
N LEU A 437 7.91 12.46 2.51
CA LEU A 437 7.43 12.27 1.14
C LEU A 437 6.06 11.60 1.17
N THR A 438 5.21 11.98 0.24
CA THR A 438 3.93 11.29 0.00
C THR A 438 3.85 10.82 -1.44
N SER A 439 3.31 9.62 -1.65
CA SER A 439 2.97 9.09 -2.97
C SER A 439 1.51 8.63 -2.94
N PRO A 440 0.72 8.91 -3.98
CA PRO A 440 -0.66 8.43 -4.06
C PRO A 440 -0.71 6.93 -4.03
#